data_449757a1f58ff20f129531d924eff1c3
#
_entry.id   449757a1f58ff20f129531d924eff1c3
#
_cell.length_a   1.000
_cell.length_b   1.000
_cell.length_c   1.000
_cell.angle_alpha   90.00
_cell.angle_beta   90.00
_cell.angle_gamma   90.00
#
_symmetry.space_group_name_H-M   'P 1'
#
loop_
_entity.id
_entity.type
_entity.pdbx_description
1 polymer ?
#
loop_
_entity_poly.entity_id
_entity_poly.type
_entity_poly.pdbx_seq_one_letter_code
_entity_poly.pdbx_strand_id
1 'polypeptide(L)'
;MAGAAKVDITNRDGLVNDPLFVKALVLKGDETTAVIITVDAVAIGEIGHIGNDYLGKVRSRIEKELGIESANVMINASHCHGVVCKDVDVRTFQAVKEAVENLVPVHLGVGRGHEDRIMENRRLKLKNGREADVRHAYSLPPDEEVAEVGPIDPEIGVLRLDRLDGRILAVVYNFAMHPIQGVPNGGNTADVTGFASKVIEENTSDGTIALFVQGCAGDINPISYKAVVQPRSAEPLGNMLGLSTLRALRKIQTREDRRLHVLNEHFELPRADVAQRIIAMEGERDRLVESLRGTSLNLKTFIPLVVKYNVSAEFPSSYSHRYLHEKGLGRDGLEKLDAENRRNMKQYVKNIYTMEQLTRIQTNLRLLGKHQADLVDSGKRTVDVELLGIRIGDFCLTTFPGELTVRIGLNIKSKSPHDMTFVAGYTNGYIYYAPTAEQLKNLGGAQEDSDCILAPEWQKLYEAKAAEILVALGKPSAAGR
;
A
#
# COMPACT_ATOMS: atom_id res chain seq x y z
N MET A 1 -32.35 -0.69 -2.27
CA MET A 1 -32.08 -1.78 -3.23
C MET A 1 -30.56 -1.84 -3.46
N ALA A 2 -30.02 -3.02 -3.79
CA ALA A 2 -28.62 -3.15 -4.21
C ALA A 2 -28.50 -4.16 -5.35
N GLY A 3 -27.49 -3.98 -6.21
CA GLY A 3 -27.11 -4.93 -7.25
C GLY A 3 -25.60 -4.99 -7.39
N ALA A 4 -25.06 -6.17 -7.67
CA ALA A 4 -23.62 -6.37 -7.78
C ALA A 4 -23.28 -7.19 -9.03
N ALA A 5 -22.11 -6.91 -9.61
CA ALA A 5 -21.56 -7.66 -10.75
C ALA A 5 -20.03 -7.63 -10.75
N LYS A 6 -19.41 -8.58 -11.45
CA LYS A 6 -17.97 -8.60 -11.68
C LYS A 6 -17.67 -8.98 -13.15
N VAL A 7 -16.67 -8.32 -13.71
CA VAL A 7 -16.20 -8.55 -15.08
C VAL A 7 -14.70 -8.78 -15.09
N ASP A 8 -14.23 -9.78 -15.83
CA ASP A 8 -12.79 -10.09 -16.02
C ASP A 8 -12.11 -8.96 -16.82
N ILE A 9 -11.03 -8.41 -16.23
CA ILE A 9 -10.20 -7.35 -16.84
C ILE A 9 -8.74 -7.78 -17.03
N THR A 10 -8.47 -9.08 -16.98
CA THR A 10 -7.12 -9.62 -17.05
C THR A 10 -6.46 -9.33 -18.40
N ASN A 11 -5.27 -8.71 -18.40
CA ASN A 11 -4.40 -8.76 -19.56
C ASN A 11 -3.79 -10.16 -19.69
N ARG A 12 -3.91 -10.76 -20.86
CA ARG A 12 -3.46 -12.12 -21.15
C ARG A 12 -2.29 -12.18 -22.14
N ASP A 13 -1.59 -11.04 -22.35
CA ASP A 13 -0.43 -10.97 -23.24
C ASP A 13 0.81 -11.68 -22.67
N GLY A 14 0.77 -12.15 -21.41
CA GLY A 14 1.83 -12.85 -20.71
C GLY A 14 1.32 -13.92 -19.77
N LEU A 15 2.19 -14.38 -18.87
CA LEU A 15 1.83 -15.34 -17.83
C LEU A 15 0.77 -14.74 -16.89
N VAL A 16 -0.30 -15.50 -16.65
CA VAL A 16 -1.36 -15.15 -15.70
C VAL A 16 -1.34 -16.18 -14.57
N ASN A 17 -1.14 -15.70 -13.34
CA ASN A 17 -1.21 -16.54 -12.13
C ASN A 17 -2.66 -16.70 -11.66
N ASP A 18 -3.40 -15.60 -11.63
CA ASP A 18 -4.82 -15.56 -11.30
C ASP A 18 -5.50 -14.37 -12.00
N PRO A 19 -6.83 -14.43 -12.22
CA PRO A 19 -7.54 -13.41 -12.97
C PRO A 19 -7.73 -12.12 -12.18
N LEU A 20 -7.76 -10.98 -12.90
CA LEU A 20 -8.10 -9.67 -12.38
C LEU A 20 -9.54 -9.32 -12.71
N PHE A 21 -10.23 -8.68 -11.78
CA PHE A 21 -11.62 -8.28 -11.95
C PHE A 21 -11.83 -6.78 -11.69
N VAL A 22 -12.80 -6.23 -12.39
CA VAL A 22 -13.55 -5.08 -11.91
C VAL A 22 -14.84 -5.59 -11.30
N LYS A 23 -15.18 -5.05 -10.12
CA LYS A 23 -16.40 -5.40 -9.39
C LYS A 23 -17.18 -4.13 -9.10
N ALA A 24 -18.47 -4.15 -9.30
CA ALA A 24 -19.36 -3.02 -9.07
C ALA A 24 -20.48 -3.39 -8.09
N LEU A 25 -20.75 -2.50 -7.16
CA LEU A 25 -21.90 -2.52 -6.26
C LEU A 25 -22.68 -1.22 -6.48
N VAL A 26 -23.92 -1.34 -6.93
CA VAL A 26 -24.87 -0.23 -7.05
C VAL A 26 -25.83 -0.28 -5.87
N LEU A 27 -25.94 0.85 -5.18
CA LEU A 27 -26.85 1.05 -4.05
C LEU A 27 -27.86 2.12 -4.44
N LYS A 28 -29.14 1.77 -4.42
CA LYS A 28 -30.25 2.69 -4.74
C LYS A 28 -31.11 2.92 -3.51
N GLY A 29 -30.98 4.11 -2.94
CA GLY A 29 -31.90 4.65 -1.91
C GLY A 29 -33.10 5.35 -2.50
N ASP A 30 -33.84 6.07 -1.66
CA ASP A 30 -35.03 6.80 -2.09
C ASP A 30 -34.70 8.05 -2.92
N GLU A 31 -33.58 8.75 -2.58
CA GLU A 31 -33.18 10.00 -3.23
C GLU A 31 -31.81 9.89 -3.94
N THR A 32 -30.99 8.93 -3.57
CA THR A 32 -29.60 8.83 -4.02
C THR A 32 -29.30 7.44 -4.57
N THR A 33 -28.57 7.38 -5.68
CA THR A 33 -27.94 6.17 -6.18
C THR A 33 -26.43 6.33 -6.06
N ALA A 34 -25.76 5.41 -5.36
CA ALA A 34 -24.31 5.37 -5.19
C ALA A 34 -23.72 4.15 -5.87
N VAL A 35 -22.52 4.28 -6.39
CA VAL A 35 -21.77 3.17 -7.01
C VAL A 35 -20.41 3.04 -6.35
N ILE A 36 -20.09 1.83 -5.87
CA ILE A 36 -18.76 1.45 -5.41
C ILE A 36 -18.18 0.50 -6.45
N ILE A 37 -17.08 0.90 -7.04
CA ILE A 37 -16.32 0.10 -8.00
C ILE A 37 -14.97 -0.23 -7.39
N THR A 38 -14.57 -1.51 -7.44
CA THR A 38 -13.22 -1.94 -7.09
C THR A 38 -12.55 -2.53 -8.32
N VAL A 39 -11.30 -2.15 -8.55
CA VAL A 39 -10.53 -2.54 -9.74
C VAL A 39 -9.26 -3.22 -9.29
N ASP A 40 -9.00 -4.42 -9.77
CA ASP A 40 -7.73 -5.13 -9.54
C ASP A 40 -6.62 -4.50 -10.41
N ALA A 41 -6.10 -3.39 -9.91
CA ALA A 41 -5.07 -2.57 -10.56
C ALA A 41 -4.24 -1.82 -9.52
N VAL A 42 -3.10 -1.26 -9.94
CA VAL A 42 -2.19 -0.50 -9.07
C VAL A 42 -2.83 0.80 -8.60
N ALA A 43 -3.46 1.55 -9.51
CA ALA A 43 -3.99 2.89 -9.22
C ALA A 43 -5.11 3.26 -10.21
N ILE A 44 -5.83 4.33 -9.89
CA ILE A 44 -6.86 4.93 -10.75
C ILE A 44 -6.27 6.14 -11.50
N GLY A 45 -5.25 5.89 -12.27
CA GLY A 45 -4.55 6.87 -13.10
C GLY A 45 -3.07 6.52 -13.28
N GLU A 46 -2.43 7.13 -14.26
CA GLU A 46 -0.99 7.15 -14.57
C GLU A 46 -0.30 5.79 -14.83
N ILE A 47 -0.87 4.66 -14.43
CA ILE A 47 -0.17 3.37 -14.42
C ILE A 47 -0.80 2.37 -15.39
N GLY A 48 0.01 1.85 -16.31
CA GLY A 48 -0.39 0.80 -17.26
C GLY A 48 -1.49 1.27 -18.21
N HIS A 49 -2.55 0.49 -18.36
CA HIS A 49 -3.70 0.81 -19.23
C HIS A 49 -4.76 1.70 -18.54
N ILE A 50 -4.56 2.07 -17.26
CA ILE A 50 -5.41 3.03 -16.56
C ILE A 50 -4.76 4.42 -16.65
N GLY A 51 -5.09 5.14 -17.71
CA GLY A 51 -4.64 6.53 -17.90
C GLY A 51 -5.42 7.53 -17.06
N ASN A 52 -4.97 8.79 -17.05
CA ASN A 52 -5.61 9.87 -16.28
C ASN A 52 -7.03 10.23 -16.76
N ASP A 53 -7.42 9.79 -17.94
CA ASP A 53 -8.74 9.97 -18.51
C ASP A 53 -9.74 8.86 -18.14
N TYR A 54 -9.27 7.77 -17.53
CA TYR A 54 -10.09 6.61 -17.20
C TYR A 54 -11.28 6.96 -16.29
N LEU A 55 -11.03 7.65 -15.17
CA LEU A 55 -12.07 8.04 -14.22
C LEU A 55 -13.16 8.88 -14.90
N GLY A 56 -12.75 9.90 -15.66
CA GLY A 56 -13.67 10.78 -16.39
C GLY A 56 -14.49 10.04 -17.44
N LYS A 57 -13.87 9.14 -18.22
CA LYS A 57 -14.57 8.31 -19.22
C LYS A 57 -15.61 7.41 -18.59
N VAL A 58 -15.26 6.69 -17.53
CA VAL A 58 -16.18 5.77 -16.83
C VAL A 58 -17.36 6.53 -16.25
N ARG A 59 -17.10 7.60 -15.47
CA ARG A 59 -18.14 8.40 -14.82
C ARG A 59 -19.09 9.06 -15.82
N SER A 60 -18.56 9.71 -16.85
CA SER A 60 -19.38 10.36 -17.88
C SER A 60 -20.29 9.36 -18.61
N ARG A 61 -19.79 8.15 -18.83
CA ARG A 61 -20.61 7.10 -19.46
C ARG A 61 -21.70 6.58 -18.54
N ILE A 62 -21.39 6.36 -17.26
CA ILE A 62 -22.37 5.97 -16.23
C ILE A 62 -23.47 7.02 -16.12
N GLU A 63 -23.10 8.29 -16.05
CA GLU A 63 -24.08 9.39 -15.96
C GLU A 63 -24.96 9.47 -17.19
N LYS A 64 -24.36 9.41 -18.38
CA LYS A 64 -25.10 9.52 -19.65
C LYS A 64 -26.04 8.34 -19.92
N GLU A 65 -25.59 7.10 -19.64
CA GLU A 65 -26.32 5.89 -20.05
C GLU A 65 -27.18 5.32 -18.92
N LEU A 66 -26.83 5.57 -17.64
CA LEU A 66 -27.55 5.01 -16.49
C LEU A 66 -28.20 6.06 -15.59
N GLY A 67 -27.97 7.36 -15.84
CA GLY A 67 -28.53 8.47 -15.08
C GLY A 67 -28.00 8.56 -13.64
N ILE A 68 -26.82 8.03 -13.34
CA ILE A 68 -26.20 8.09 -12.02
C ILE A 68 -25.16 9.21 -12.04
N GLU A 69 -25.30 10.19 -11.15
CA GLU A 69 -24.42 11.34 -11.06
C GLU A 69 -22.94 10.93 -10.87
N SER A 70 -22.04 11.54 -11.61
CA SER A 70 -20.59 11.28 -11.54
C SER A 70 -20.03 11.43 -10.12
N ALA A 71 -20.54 12.36 -9.34
CA ALA A 71 -20.17 12.60 -7.94
C ALA A 71 -20.51 11.43 -7.00
N ASN A 72 -21.44 10.56 -7.38
CA ASN A 72 -21.88 9.41 -6.59
C ASN A 72 -21.16 8.12 -6.97
N VAL A 73 -20.13 8.19 -7.84
CA VAL A 73 -19.36 7.05 -8.31
C VAL A 73 -17.97 7.04 -7.67
N MET A 74 -17.73 6.07 -6.82
CA MET A 74 -16.43 5.77 -6.20
C MET A 74 -15.72 4.67 -6.99
N ILE A 75 -14.47 4.88 -7.38
CA ILE A 75 -13.62 3.87 -8.00
C ILE A 75 -12.35 3.71 -7.17
N ASN A 76 -12.15 2.54 -6.58
CA ASN A 76 -11.00 2.21 -5.74
C ASN A 76 -10.12 1.15 -6.42
N ALA A 77 -8.81 1.36 -6.45
CA ALA A 77 -7.86 0.33 -6.86
C ALA A 77 -7.52 -0.58 -5.69
N SER A 78 -7.47 -1.89 -5.92
CA SER A 78 -6.98 -2.85 -4.93
C SER A 78 -5.49 -2.69 -4.63
N HIS A 79 -4.79 -1.97 -5.50
CA HIS A 79 -3.35 -1.77 -5.50
C HIS A 79 -2.53 -3.04 -5.74
N CYS A 80 -3.14 -4.09 -6.30
CA CYS A 80 -2.37 -5.21 -6.83
C CYS A 80 -1.54 -4.74 -8.03
N HIS A 81 -0.34 -5.31 -8.20
CA HIS A 81 0.54 -4.93 -9.30
C HIS A 81 0.25 -5.74 -10.57
N GLY A 82 -1.02 -6.11 -10.77
CA GLY A 82 -1.51 -6.74 -11.99
C GLY A 82 -1.67 -5.75 -13.15
N VAL A 83 -1.64 -6.27 -14.35
CA VAL A 83 -1.84 -5.50 -15.59
C VAL A 83 -3.22 -5.80 -16.16
N VAL A 84 -4.03 -4.77 -16.28
CA VAL A 84 -5.40 -4.87 -16.83
C VAL A 84 -5.42 -4.86 -18.36
N CYS A 85 -6.53 -5.32 -18.96
CA CYS A 85 -6.75 -5.24 -20.39
C CYS A 85 -6.88 -3.79 -20.89
N LYS A 86 -6.75 -3.58 -22.21
CA LYS A 86 -6.78 -2.23 -22.82
C LYS A 86 -8.16 -1.58 -22.80
N ASP A 87 -9.21 -2.39 -22.79
CA ASP A 87 -10.62 -1.98 -22.77
C ASP A 87 -11.23 -1.96 -21.35
N VAL A 88 -10.39 -1.73 -20.34
CA VAL A 88 -10.79 -1.75 -18.93
C VAL A 88 -11.90 -0.75 -18.60
N ASP A 89 -11.92 0.42 -19.22
CA ASP A 89 -12.97 1.42 -19.06
C ASP A 89 -14.36 0.93 -19.56
N VAL A 90 -14.36 0.22 -20.71
CA VAL A 90 -15.57 -0.39 -21.25
C VAL A 90 -16.09 -1.49 -20.34
N ARG A 91 -15.21 -2.35 -19.83
CA ARG A 91 -15.55 -3.46 -18.93
C ARG A 91 -16.00 -2.95 -17.56
N THR A 92 -15.42 -1.84 -17.09
CA THR A 92 -15.85 -1.18 -15.85
C THR A 92 -17.30 -0.69 -15.99
N PHE A 93 -17.62 -0.02 -17.08
CA PHE A 93 -18.99 0.38 -17.37
C PHE A 93 -19.94 -0.83 -17.47
N GLN A 94 -19.49 -1.92 -18.14
CA GLN A 94 -20.28 -3.16 -18.21
C GLN A 94 -20.62 -3.71 -16.83
N ALA A 95 -19.65 -3.78 -15.91
CA ALA A 95 -19.90 -4.24 -14.54
C ALA A 95 -20.94 -3.39 -13.81
N VAL A 96 -20.90 -2.07 -13.98
CA VAL A 96 -21.92 -1.17 -13.38
C VAL A 96 -23.28 -1.40 -14.00
N LYS A 97 -23.37 -1.54 -15.33
CA LYS A 97 -24.62 -1.81 -16.05
C LYS A 97 -25.25 -3.11 -15.58
N GLU A 98 -24.48 -4.20 -15.53
CA GLU A 98 -24.95 -5.49 -15.01
C GLU A 98 -25.40 -5.40 -13.54
N ALA A 99 -24.69 -4.61 -12.70
CA ALA A 99 -25.10 -4.39 -11.32
C ALA A 99 -26.44 -3.62 -11.23
N VAL A 100 -26.69 -2.65 -12.12
CA VAL A 100 -27.99 -1.95 -12.21
C VAL A 100 -29.12 -2.91 -12.62
N GLU A 101 -28.86 -3.77 -13.61
CA GLU A 101 -29.82 -4.77 -14.07
C GLU A 101 -30.14 -5.82 -13.00
N ASN A 102 -29.23 -6.06 -12.05
CA ASN A 102 -29.37 -7.01 -10.95
C ASN A 102 -29.89 -6.41 -9.64
N LEU A 103 -30.47 -5.19 -9.65
CA LEU A 103 -30.95 -4.52 -8.45
C LEU A 103 -32.10 -5.31 -7.79
N VAL A 104 -31.91 -5.63 -6.50
CA VAL A 104 -32.93 -6.33 -5.66
C VAL A 104 -33.02 -5.63 -4.30
N PRO A 105 -34.16 -5.80 -3.58
CA PRO A 105 -34.25 -5.37 -2.18
C PRO A 105 -33.26 -6.11 -1.30
N VAL A 106 -32.62 -5.39 -0.37
CA VAL A 106 -31.61 -5.95 0.54
C VAL A 106 -31.80 -5.45 1.96
N HIS A 107 -31.30 -6.28 2.90
CA HIS A 107 -30.94 -5.89 4.25
C HIS A 107 -29.43 -5.67 4.29
N LEU A 108 -28.97 -4.75 5.14
CA LEU A 108 -27.54 -4.48 5.32
C LEU A 108 -27.12 -4.57 6.79
N GLY A 109 -25.86 -4.90 7.00
CA GLY A 109 -25.24 -4.94 8.30
C GLY A 109 -23.76 -4.61 8.22
N VAL A 110 -23.22 -4.05 9.29
CA VAL A 110 -21.83 -3.59 9.37
C VAL A 110 -21.12 -4.26 10.53
N GLY A 111 -19.86 -4.55 10.37
CA GLY A 111 -19.05 -5.13 11.43
C GLY A 111 -17.56 -4.94 11.21
N ARG A 112 -16.78 -5.45 12.17
CA ARG A 112 -15.32 -5.43 12.14
C ARG A 112 -14.76 -6.82 12.28
N GLY A 113 -13.73 -7.10 11.49
CA GLY A 113 -12.83 -8.24 11.63
C GLY A 113 -11.45 -7.81 12.14
N HIS A 114 -10.56 -8.77 12.27
CA HIS A 114 -9.19 -8.53 12.72
C HIS A 114 -8.25 -9.52 12.03
N GLU A 115 -7.16 -9.01 11.45
CA GLU A 115 -6.08 -9.82 10.88
C GLU A 115 -4.73 -9.09 11.03
N ASP A 116 -3.83 -9.58 11.86
CA ASP A 116 -2.54 -8.98 12.19
C ASP A 116 -1.33 -9.85 11.84
N ARG A 117 -1.56 -11.02 11.24
CA ARG A 117 -0.52 -12.03 10.99
C ARG A 117 0.06 -12.00 9.58
N ILE A 118 -0.57 -11.24 8.66
CA ILE A 118 -0.24 -11.28 7.23
C ILE A 118 0.50 -10.03 6.75
N MET A 119 0.65 -9.04 7.60
CA MET A 119 1.22 -7.74 7.24
C MET A 119 2.20 -7.23 8.28
N GLU A 120 3.06 -6.30 7.83
CA GLU A 120 3.99 -5.56 8.68
C GLU A 120 4.14 -4.14 8.18
N ASN A 121 4.45 -3.21 9.07
CA ASN A 121 4.86 -1.87 8.65
C ASN A 121 6.31 -1.94 8.13
N ARG A 122 6.55 -1.41 6.93
CA ARG A 122 7.87 -1.44 6.31
C ARG A 122 8.78 -0.29 6.72
N ARG A 123 8.32 0.64 7.55
CA ARG A 123 9.12 1.74 8.09
C ARG A 123 9.71 1.36 9.45
N LEU A 124 11.02 1.36 9.52
CA LEU A 124 11.78 1.14 10.75
C LEU A 124 12.21 2.49 11.30
N LYS A 125 11.94 2.73 12.58
CA LYS A 125 12.48 3.87 13.28
C LYS A 125 13.86 3.52 13.83
N LEU A 126 14.83 4.36 13.55
CA LEU A 126 16.21 4.16 13.95
C LEU A 126 16.51 4.90 15.26
N LYS A 127 17.51 4.42 16.01
CA LYS A 127 17.96 5.02 17.29
C LYS A 127 18.41 6.48 17.16
N ASN A 128 18.80 6.91 15.95
CA ASN A 128 19.15 8.31 15.66
C ASN A 128 17.94 9.20 15.31
N GLY A 129 16.70 8.66 15.41
CA GLY A 129 15.45 9.37 15.11
C GLY A 129 15.08 9.42 13.62
N ARG A 130 15.93 8.91 12.72
CA ARG A 130 15.57 8.76 11.30
C ARG A 130 14.71 7.53 11.08
N GLU A 131 14.07 7.45 9.93
CA GLU A 131 13.34 6.26 9.50
C GLU A 131 14.00 5.66 8.24
N ALA A 132 13.93 4.34 8.11
CA ALA A 132 14.35 3.61 6.93
C ALA A 132 13.23 2.65 6.49
N ASP A 133 12.92 2.60 5.20
CA ASP A 133 12.00 1.58 4.70
C ASP A 133 12.72 0.26 4.42
N VAL A 134 11.99 -0.84 4.55
CA VAL A 134 12.43 -2.18 4.15
C VAL A 134 11.79 -2.63 2.84
N ARG A 135 11.39 -1.67 2.02
CA ARG A 135 10.72 -1.90 0.74
C ARG A 135 11.58 -2.74 -0.22
N HIS A 136 12.89 -2.48 -0.22
CA HIS A 136 13.86 -3.21 -1.01
C HIS A 136 14.91 -3.87 -0.14
N ALA A 137 15.35 -5.07 -0.53
CA ALA A 137 16.32 -5.85 0.26
C ALA A 137 17.72 -5.19 0.35
N TYR A 138 18.05 -4.33 -0.61
CA TYR A 138 19.40 -3.80 -0.78
C TYR A 138 19.83 -2.70 0.20
N SER A 139 19.01 -2.29 1.12
CA SER A 139 19.33 -1.13 1.97
C SER A 139 18.74 -1.21 3.37
N LEU A 140 18.77 -2.40 3.95
CA LEU A 140 18.37 -2.59 5.34
C LEU A 140 19.38 -1.94 6.27
N PRO A 141 18.93 -1.20 7.31
CA PRO A 141 19.83 -0.77 8.38
C PRO A 141 20.31 -1.99 9.17
N PRO A 142 21.49 -1.91 9.83
CA PRO A 142 21.91 -2.92 10.79
C PRO A 142 20.87 -3.10 11.91
N ASP A 143 20.63 -4.33 12.34
CA ASP A 143 19.61 -4.65 13.36
C ASP A 143 19.80 -3.86 14.66
N GLU A 144 21.06 -3.63 15.06
CA GLU A 144 21.41 -2.85 16.24
C GLU A 144 21.04 -1.35 16.16
N GLU A 145 20.77 -0.83 14.97
CA GLU A 145 20.34 0.56 14.77
C GLU A 145 18.81 0.71 14.84
N VAL A 146 18.05 -0.39 14.75
CA VAL A 146 16.60 -0.38 14.78
C VAL A 146 16.12 -0.16 16.22
N ALA A 147 15.23 0.82 16.41
CA ALA A 147 14.59 1.10 17.70
C ALA A 147 13.19 0.51 17.77
N GLU A 148 12.38 0.69 16.73
CA GLU A 148 11.00 0.19 16.67
C GLU A 148 10.51 0.03 15.21
N VAL A 149 9.43 -0.73 15.05
CA VAL A 149 8.69 -0.86 13.79
C VAL A 149 7.45 0.04 13.84
N GLY A 150 7.04 0.58 12.71
CA GLY A 150 5.84 1.41 12.61
C GLY A 150 4.56 0.65 12.96
N PRO A 151 3.45 1.37 13.19
CA PRO A 151 2.17 0.74 13.50
C PRO A 151 1.56 0.03 12.28
N ILE A 152 0.63 -0.88 12.55
CA ILE A 152 -0.27 -1.49 11.55
C ILE A 152 -1.72 -1.16 11.89
N ASP A 153 -2.62 -1.34 10.94
CA ASP A 153 -4.07 -1.30 11.14
C ASP A 153 -4.66 -2.69 10.85
N PRO A 154 -4.84 -3.54 11.86
CA PRO A 154 -5.31 -4.91 11.67
C PRO A 154 -6.83 -5.01 11.49
N GLU A 155 -7.56 -3.89 11.50
CA GLU A 155 -9.01 -3.89 11.38
C GLU A 155 -9.45 -4.22 9.95
N ILE A 156 -10.39 -5.15 9.83
CA ILE A 156 -11.13 -5.41 8.61
C ILE A 156 -12.50 -4.77 8.75
N GLY A 157 -12.77 -3.70 7.99
CA GLY A 157 -14.11 -3.11 7.91
C GLY A 157 -15.00 -3.93 7.00
N VAL A 158 -16.22 -4.28 7.42
CA VAL A 158 -17.10 -5.17 6.64
C VAL A 158 -18.49 -4.58 6.53
N LEU A 159 -18.97 -4.44 5.30
CA LEU A 159 -20.38 -4.19 4.96
C LEU A 159 -20.94 -5.44 4.29
N ARG A 160 -22.00 -6.01 4.87
CA ARG A 160 -22.72 -7.18 4.37
C ARG A 160 -24.09 -6.77 3.83
N LEU A 161 -24.42 -7.24 2.63
CA LEU A 161 -25.72 -7.02 2.01
C LEU A 161 -26.38 -8.38 1.72
N ASP A 162 -27.53 -8.62 2.33
CA ASP A 162 -28.32 -9.83 2.14
C ASP A 162 -29.56 -9.57 1.31
N ARG A 163 -29.89 -10.46 0.40
CA ARG A 163 -31.21 -10.53 -0.26
C ARG A 163 -32.28 -10.85 0.78
N LEU A 164 -33.54 -10.54 0.51
CA LEU A 164 -34.64 -10.83 1.45
C LEU A 164 -34.83 -12.34 1.72
N ASP A 165 -34.29 -13.20 0.86
CA ASP A 165 -34.30 -14.66 1.05
C ASP A 165 -33.16 -15.15 1.95
N GLY A 166 -32.34 -14.25 2.50
CA GLY A 166 -31.21 -14.53 3.39
C GLY A 166 -29.90 -14.86 2.70
N ARG A 167 -29.87 -14.96 1.36
CA ARG A 167 -28.61 -15.15 0.61
C ARG A 167 -27.80 -13.86 0.57
N ILE A 168 -26.50 -13.97 0.74
CA ILE A 168 -25.59 -12.82 0.64
C ILE A 168 -25.51 -12.38 -0.84
N LEU A 169 -25.80 -11.11 -1.12
CA LEU A 169 -25.61 -10.50 -2.43
C LEU A 169 -24.18 -10.02 -2.62
N ALA A 170 -23.67 -9.27 -1.65
CA ALA A 170 -22.35 -8.66 -1.74
C ALA A 170 -21.72 -8.45 -0.35
N VAL A 171 -20.40 -8.46 -0.34
CA VAL A 171 -19.56 -8.12 0.81
C VAL A 171 -18.57 -7.07 0.38
N VAL A 172 -18.61 -5.87 0.98
CA VAL A 172 -17.52 -4.90 0.86
C VAL A 172 -16.61 -5.08 2.07
N TYR A 173 -15.30 -5.23 1.85
CA TYR A 173 -14.36 -5.32 2.95
C TYR A 173 -13.15 -4.39 2.72
N ASN A 174 -12.84 -3.59 3.76
CA ASN A 174 -11.74 -2.63 3.76
C ASN A 174 -10.61 -3.14 4.63
N PHE A 175 -9.39 -3.12 4.10
CA PHE A 175 -8.19 -3.54 4.82
C PHE A 175 -6.95 -2.82 4.29
N ALA A 176 -5.94 -2.60 5.11
CA ALA A 176 -4.76 -1.81 4.79
C ALA A 176 -3.52 -2.69 4.62
N MET A 177 -3.19 -3.09 3.38
CA MET A 177 -1.97 -3.84 3.06
C MET A 177 -1.66 -3.75 1.56
N HIS A 178 -0.39 -3.54 1.19
CA HIS A 178 0.04 -3.67 -0.21
C HIS A 178 -0.10 -5.12 -0.71
N PRO A 179 -0.89 -5.40 -1.74
CA PRO A 179 -1.01 -6.74 -2.33
C PRO A 179 0.08 -6.96 -3.38
N ILE A 180 1.30 -7.19 -2.90
CA ILE A 180 2.53 -7.34 -3.73
C ILE A 180 3.29 -8.64 -3.44
N GLN A 181 2.66 -9.60 -2.78
CA GLN A 181 3.32 -10.86 -2.39
C GLN A 181 3.64 -11.75 -3.60
N GLY A 182 2.77 -11.77 -4.61
CA GLY A 182 2.92 -12.61 -5.81
C GLY A 182 3.70 -11.97 -6.96
N VAL A 183 3.90 -10.66 -6.94
CA VAL A 183 4.52 -9.88 -8.03
C VAL A 183 5.91 -10.38 -8.49
N PRO A 184 6.80 -10.84 -7.61
CA PRO A 184 8.15 -11.25 -8.02
C PRO A 184 8.20 -12.45 -8.98
N ASN A 185 7.10 -13.16 -9.17
CA ASN A 185 7.04 -14.30 -10.09
C ASN A 185 6.82 -13.89 -11.56
N GLY A 186 6.63 -12.58 -11.81
CA GLY A 186 6.46 -12.03 -13.16
C GLY A 186 5.14 -12.36 -13.84
N GLY A 187 4.24 -13.10 -13.19
CA GLY A 187 2.90 -13.39 -13.71
C GLY A 187 1.88 -12.34 -13.27
N ASN A 188 0.85 -12.15 -14.09
CA ASN A 188 -0.27 -11.27 -13.79
C ASN A 188 -1.12 -11.85 -12.65
N THR A 189 -1.46 -11.04 -11.63
CA THR A 189 -2.13 -11.51 -10.41
C THR A 189 -2.93 -10.40 -9.74
N ALA A 190 -4.11 -10.73 -9.20
CA ALA A 190 -4.84 -9.90 -8.25
C ALA A 190 -4.30 -10.02 -6.81
N ASP A 191 -3.25 -10.83 -6.61
CA ASP A 191 -2.50 -10.98 -5.37
C ASP A 191 -3.38 -11.36 -4.16
N VAL A 192 -2.99 -10.99 -2.95
CA VAL A 192 -3.68 -11.31 -1.70
C VAL A 192 -5.17 -10.95 -1.73
N THR A 193 -5.51 -9.82 -2.36
CA THR A 193 -6.90 -9.32 -2.43
C THR A 193 -7.78 -10.17 -3.32
N GLY A 194 -7.23 -10.69 -4.43
CA GLY A 194 -7.91 -11.64 -5.32
C GLY A 194 -8.23 -12.95 -4.61
N PHE A 195 -7.24 -13.55 -3.96
CA PHE A 195 -7.43 -14.80 -3.19
C PHE A 195 -8.38 -14.61 -2.01
N ALA A 196 -8.30 -13.49 -1.28
CA ALA A 196 -9.23 -13.19 -0.19
C ALA A 196 -10.68 -13.08 -0.67
N SER A 197 -10.90 -12.34 -1.77
CA SER A 197 -12.22 -12.23 -2.39
C SER A 197 -12.77 -13.58 -2.83
N LYS A 198 -11.93 -14.42 -3.46
CA LYS A 198 -12.28 -15.77 -3.88
C LYS A 198 -12.73 -16.63 -2.70
N VAL A 199 -11.97 -16.63 -1.60
CA VAL A 199 -12.34 -17.38 -0.37
C VAL A 199 -13.69 -16.92 0.18
N ILE A 200 -13.97 -15.63 0.19
CA ILE A 200 -15.25 -15.09 0.64
C ILE A 200 -16.38 -15.56 -0.27
N GLU A 201 -16.23 -15.41 -1.60
CA GLU A 201 -17.22 -15.78 -2.60
C GLU A 201 -17.55 -17.28 -2.57
N GLU A 202 -16.51 -18.15 -2.46
CA GLU A 202 -16.68 -19.61 -2.43
C GLU A 202 -17.26 -20.18 -1.13
N ASN A 203 -17.22 -19.40 -0.03
CA ASN A 203 -17.69 -19.83 1.29
C ASN A 203 -18.92 -19.05 1.79
N THR A 204 -19.62 -18.40 0.86
CA THR A 204 -20.90 -17.70 1.12
C THR A 204 -21.97 -18.21 0.17
N SER A 205 -22.99 -17.40 -0.14
CA SER A 205 -24.09 -17.80 -1.04
C SER A 205 -23.61 -17.79 -2.51
N ASP A 206 -24.16 -18.66 -3.33
CA ASP A 206 -23.89 -18.65 -4.77
C ASP A 206 -24.20 -17.29 -5.38
N GLY A 207 -23.26 -16.78 -6.16
CA GLY A 207 -23.35 -15.46 -6.79
C GLY A 207 -23.03 -14.28 -5.87
N THR A 208 -22.52 -14.52 -4.66
CA THR A 208 -21.98 -13.43 -3.81
C THR A 208 -20.78 -12.79 -4.49
N ILE A 209 -20.69 -11.45 -4.43
CA ILE A 209 -19.55 -10.70 -4.92
C ILE A 209 -18.83 -10.02 -3.75
N ALA A 210 -17.54 -10.31 -3.60
CA ALA A 210 -16.68 -9.71 -2.57
C ALA A 210 -15.86 -8.57 -3.18
N LEU A 211 -16.10 -7.33 -2.72
CA LEU A 211 -15.43 -6.11 -3.15
C LEU A 211 -14.37 -5.73 -2.12
N PHE A 212 -13.11 -5.78 -2.50
CA PHE A 212 -12.01 -5.28 -1.68
C PHE A 212 -11.86 -3.78 -1.86
N VAL A 213 -11.84 -3.03 -0.77
CA VAL A 213 -11.54 -1.60 -0.74
C VAL A 213 -10.21 -1.38 -0.04
N GLN A 214 -9.22 -0.89 -0.77
CA GLN A 214 -7.88 -0.68 -0.24
C GLN A 214 -7.87 0.42 0.83
N GLY A 215 -7.26 0.11 1.97
CA GLY A 215 -7.11 1.03 3.10
C GLY A 215 -5.87 1.94 2.99
N CYS A 216 -5.42 2.44 4.13
CA CYS A 216 -4.22 3.27 4.24
C CYS A 216 -2.98 2.37 4.29
N ALA A 217 -2.53 1.91 3.14
CA ALA A 217 -1.50 0.88 3.01
C ALA A 217 -0.12 1.41 2.61
N GLY A 218 0.07 2.74 2.49
CA GLY A 218 1.26 3.34 1.92
C GLY A 218 2.59 2.84 2.50
N ASP A 219 2.61 2.44 3.77
CA ASP A 219 3.79 1.90 4.47
C ASP A 219 3.60 0.45 4.98
N ILE A 220 2.60 -0.30 4.48
CA ILE A 220 2.29 -1.66 4.94
C ILE A 220 2.60 -2.70 3.87
N ASN A 221 3.51 -3.63 4.16
CA ASN A 221 3.87 -4.75 3.31
C ASN A 221 3.22 -6.07 3.78
N PRO A 222 3.11 -7.07 2.88
CA PRO A 222 2.93 -8.46 3.31
C PRO A 222 4.11 -8.94 4.16
N ILE A 223 3.84 -9.70 5.23
CA ILE A 223 4.87 -10.12 6.19
C ILE A 223 6.02 -10.94 5.56
N SER A 224 5.74 -11.71 4.51
CA SER A 224 6.73 -12.54 3.83
C SER A 224 7.36 -11.87 2.61
N TYR A 225 7.14 -10.58 2.39
CA TYR A 225 7.60 -9.87 1.19
C TYR A 225 9.12 -9.90 1.01
N LYS A 226 9.89 -9.95 2.11
CA LYS A 226 11.36 -10.00 2.09
C LYS A 226 11.96 -11.40 2.22
N ALA A 227 11.14 -12.42 2.40
CA ALA A 227 11.66 -13.79 2.52
C ALA A 227 12.34 -14.24 1.21
N VAL A 228 13.63 -14.56 1.30
CA VAL A 228 14.43 -15.06 0.16
C VAL A 228 14.57 -16.58 0.14
N VAL A 229 14.13 -17.23 1.22
CA VAL A 229 14.27 -18.69 1.42
C VAL A 229 12.98 -19.45 1.14
N GLN A 230 11.90 -18.76 0.82
CA GLN A 230 10.60 -19.34 0.53
C GLN A 230 10.08 -18.83 -0.81
N PRO A 231 9.40 -19.70 -1.59
CA PRO A 231 8.66 -19.23 -2.77
C PRO A 231 7.61 -18.18 -2.35
N ARG A 232 7.52 -17.11 -3.09
CA ARG A 232 6.52 -16.09 -2.84
C ARG A 232 5.18 -16.54 -3.41
N SER A 233 4.17 -16.65 -2.56
CA SER A 233 2.80 -16.96 -2.92
C SER A 233 1.85 -16.05 -2.18
N ALA A 234 0.93 -15.42 -2.91
CA ALA A 234 -0.09 -14.56 -2.33
C ALA A 234 -1.26 -15.35 -1.74
N GLU A 235 -1.49 -16.58 -2.23
CA GLU A 235 -2.64 -17.38 -1.85
C GLU A 235 -2.76 -17.66 -0.34
N PRO A 236 -1.71 -18.09 0.40
CA PRO A 236 -1.84 -18.32 1.84
C PRO A 236 -2.27 -17.09 2.62
N LEU A 237 -1.72 -15.91 2.29
CA LEU A 237 -2.08 -14.64 2.95
C LEU A 237 -3.50 -14.21 2.57
N GLY A 238 -3.89 -14.38 1.31
CA GLY A 238 -5.24 -14.10 0.83
C GLY A 238 -6.26 -15.01 1.51
N ASN A 239 -5.98 -16.30 1.65
CA ASN A 239 -6.84 -17.24 2.35
C ASN A 239 -7.03 -16.83 3.82
N MET A 240 -5.97 -16.38 4.50
CA MET A 240 -6.05 -15.90 5.88
C MET A 240 -6.94 -14.65 6.00
N LEU A 241 -6.78 -13.66 5.13
CA LEU A 241 -7.61 -12.47 5.09
C LEU A 241 -9.08 -12.81 4.81
N GLY A 242 -9.33 -13.67 3.82
CA GLY A 242 -10.67 -14.15 3.48
C GLY A 242 -11.36 -14.86 4.64
N LEU A 243 -10.66 -15.78 5.32
CA LEU A 243 -11.19 -16.51 6.49
C LEU A 243 -11.44 -15.57 7.68
N SER A 244 -10.59 -14.56 7.91
CA SER A 244 -10.79 -13.57 8.97
C SER A 244 -12.00 -12.67 8.66
N THR A 245 -12.21 -12.31 7.40
CA THR A 245 -13.42 -11.62 6.94
C THR A 245 -14.67 -12.46 7.12
N LEU A 246 -14.64 -13.76 6.78
CA LEU A 246 -15.76 -14.70 7.01
C LEU A 246 -16.11 -14.84 8.49
N ARG A 247 -15.13 -14.83 9.39
CA ARG A 247 -15.38 -14.82 10.85
C ARG A 247 -16.13 -13.58 11.30
N ALA A 248 -15.80 -12.40 10.71
CA ALA A 248 -16.53 -11.17 10.97
C ALA A 248 -17.96 -11.25 10.41
N LEU A 249 -18.14 -11.70 9.17
CA LEU A 249 -19.44 -11.84 8.50
C LEU A 249 -20.43 -12.65 9.32
N ARG A 250 -20.00 -13.74 9.96
CA ARG A 250 -20.87 -14.61 10.79
C ARG A 250 -21.46 -13.90 12.01
N LYS A 251 -20.85 -12.79 12.45
CA LYS A 251 -21.32 -12.00 13.61
C LYS A 251 -22.20 -10.84 13.21
N ILE A 252 -22.25 -10.49 11.91
CA ILE A 252 -23.01 -9.36 11.40
C ILE A 252 -24.47 -9.78 11.22
N GLN A 253 -25.36 -9.05 11.90
CA GLN A 253 -26.80 -9.14 11.68
C GLN A 253 -27.22 -8.05 10.70
N THR A 254 -27.96 -8.44 9.67
CA THR A 254 -28.48 -7.54 8.66
C THR A 254 -29.90 -7.11 9.03
N ARG A 255 -30.24 -5.87 8.67
CA ARG A 255 -31.56 -5.28 8.88
C ARG A 255 -31.93 -4.34 7.74
N GLU A 256 -33.17 -3.97 7.64
CA GLU A 256 -33.57 -2.85 6.79
C GLU A 256 -32.90 -1.56 7.30
N ASP A 257 -32.15 -0.89 6.44
CA ASP A 257 -31.56 0.42 6.71
C ASP A 257 -31.52 1.21 5.40
N ARG A 258 -32.12 2.40 5.42
CA ARG A 258 -32.29 3.25 4.23
C ARG A 258 -31.25 4.38 4.15
N ARG A 259 -30.37 4.49 5.15
CA ARG A 259 -29.40 5.59 5.20
C ARG A 259 -28.33 5.38 4.12
N LEU A 260 -28.44 6.16 3.06
CA LEU A 260 -27.47 6.23 1.99
C LEU A 260 -27.17 7.70 1.72
N HIS A 261 -25.97 8.15 2.08
CA HIS A 261 -25.54 9.52 1.86
C HIS A 261 -24.19 9.49 1.14
N VAL A 262 -24.03 10.36 0.14
CA VAL A 262 -22.77 10.59 -0.55
C VAL A 262 -22.46 12.08 -0.51
N LEU A 263 -21.25 12.40 -0.14
CA LEU A 263 -20.70 13.75 -0.19
C LEU A 263 -19.42 13.68 -1.01
N ASN A 264 -19.31 14.53 -2.00
CA ASN A 264 -18.13 14.58 -2.86
C ASN A 264 -17.67 16.03 -2.95
N GLU A 265 -16.47 16.28 -2.47
CA GLU A 265 -15.89 17.62 -2.43
C GLU A 265 -14.50 17.63 -3.06
N HIS A 266 -14.20 18.71 -3.77
CA HIS A 266 -12.90 19.01 -4.31
C HIS A 266 -12.24 20.09 -3.47
N PHE A 267 -10.97 19.95 -3.20
CA PHE A 267 -10.17 20.96 -2.51
C PHE A 267 -8.70 20.88 -2.92
N GLU A 268 -7.99 21.98 -2.76
CA GLU A 268 -6.60 22.06 -3.15
C GLU A 268 -5.67 21.74 -1.98
N LEU A 269 -4.68 20.87 -2.24
CA LEU A 269 -3.58 20.59 -1.33
C LEU A 269 -2.29 21.24 -1.84
N PRO A 270 -1.44 21.78 -0.96
CA PRO A 270 -0.18 22.41 -1.36
C PRO A 270 0.82 21.37 -1.88
N ARG A 271 1.47 21.70 -3.00
CA ARG A 271 2.58 20.92 -3.54
C ARG A 271 3.91 21.32 -2.90
N ALA A 272 4.77 20.35 -2.69
CA ALA A 272 6.11 20.56 -2.16
C ALA A 272 7.05 21.10 -3.24
N ASP A 273 7.84 22.12 -2.89
CA ASP A 273 9.06 22.46 -3.60
C ASP A 273 10.22 21.71 -2.94
N VAL A 274 10.75 20.71 -3.63
CA VAL A 274 11.74 19.80 -3.05
C VAL A 274 13.18 20.12 -3.47
N ALA A 275 13.43 21.28 -4.11
CA ALA A 275 14.75 21.66 -4.60
C ALA A 275 15.83 21.62 -3.50
N GLN A 276 15.55 22.18 -2.31
CA GLN A 276 16.49 22.15 -1.19
C GLN A 276 16.74 20.75 -0.64
N ARG A 277 15.72 19.88 -0.67
CA ARG A 277 15.84 18.49 -0.28
C ARG A 277 16.72 17.71 -1.25
N ILE A 278 16.63 17.97 -2.55
CA ILE A 278 17.50 17.40 -3.57
C ILE A 278 18.95 17.78 -3.29
N ILE A 279 19.24 19.07 -3.09
CA ILE A 279 20.60 19.57 -2.80
C ILE A 279 21.17 18.89 -1.52
N ALA A 280 20.37 18.81 -0.46
CA ALA A 280 20.80 18.16 0.79
C ALA A 280 21.12 16.67 0.60
N MET A 281 20.30 15.98 -0.21
CA MET A 281 20.50 14.56 -0.49
C MET A 281 21.67 14.30 -1.45
N GLU A 282 21.93 15.18 -2.38
CA GLU A 282 23.13 15.15 -3.22
C GLU A 282 24.40 15.32 -2.38
N GLY A 283 24.41 16.24 -1.43
CA GLY A 283 25.49 16.40 -0.48
C GLY A 283 25.71 15.17 0.40
N GLU A 284 24.65 14.45 0.80
CA GLU A 284 24.76 13.17 1.51
C GLU A 284 25.33 12.07 0.61
N ARG A 285 24.87 11.98 -0.64
CA ARG A 285 25.44 11.07 -1.64
C ARG A 285 26.95 11.26 -1.78
N ASP A 286 27.37 12.51 -1.95
CA ASP A 286 28.80 12.82 -2.16
C ASP A 286 29.63 12.46 -0.93
N ARG A 287 29.14 12.75 0.28
CA ARG A 287 29.78 12.31 1.55
C ARG A 287 29.91 10.80 1.65
N LEU A 288 28.89 10.05 1.26
CA LEU A 288 28.95 8.58 1.26
C LEU A 288 29.95 8.07 0.23
N VAL A 289 30.00 8.65 -0.97
CA VAL A 289 31.04 8.31 -1.98
C VAL A 289 32.43 8.56 -1.43
N GLU A 290 32.68 9.71 -0.81
CA GLU A 290 33.96 10.05 -0.20
C GLU A 290 34.32 9.16 1.01
N SER A 291 33.35 8.50 1.64
CA SER A 291 33.56 7.60 2.76
C SER A 291 34.08 6.21 2.35
N LEU A 292 33.92 5.85 1.07
CA LEU A 292 34.43 4.57 0.56
C LEU A 292 35.94 4.52 0.65
N ARG A 293 36.46 3.39 1.12
CA ARG A 293 37.93 3.16 1.28
C ARG A 293 38.33 1.87 0.59
N GLY A 294 39.46 1.90 -0.11
CA GLY A 294 40.04 0.70 -0.68
C GLY A 294 40.43 -0.30 0.40
N THR A 295 40.37 -1.58 0.06
CA THR A 295 40.84 -2.70 0.88
C THR A 295 41.66 -3.62 0.00
N SER A 296 42.49 -4.47 0.62
CA SER A 296 43.19 -5.54 -0.09
C SER A 296 42.28 -6.72 -0.46
N LEU A 297 40.99 -6.68 -0.07
CA LEU A 297 40.01 -7.75 -0.31
C LEU A 297 39.11 -7.43 -1.51
N ASN A 298 38.78 -8.48 -2.22
CA ASN A 298 37.67 -8.54 -3.16
C ASN A 298 36.70 -9.66 -2.71
N LEU A 299 35.54 -9.82 -3.38
CA LEU A 299 34.54 -10.80 -2.97
C LEU A 299 35.12 -12.23 -2.85
N LYS A 300 36.00 -12.65 -3.78
CA LYS A 300 36.61 -13.99 -3.79
C LYS A 300 37.52 -14.23 -2.60
N THR A 301 38.17 -13.20 -2.10
CA THR A 301 39.06 -13.29 -0.91
C THR A 301 38.33 -13.01 0.39
N PHE A 302 37.28 -12.17 0.36
CA PHE A 302 36.46 -11.84 1.52
C PHE A 302 35.67 -13.04 2.03
N ILE A 303 34.94 -13.75 1.16
CA ILE A 303 34.06 -14.87 1.56
C ILE A 303 34.83 -15.98 2.31
N PRO A 304 35.98 -16.51 1.80
CA PRO A 304 36.75 -17.50 2.54
C PRO A 304 37.24 -17.01 3.91
N LEU A 305 37.60 -15.73 4.03
CA LEU A 305 38.04 -15.16 5.31
C LEU A 305 36.86 -15.08 6.29
N VAL A 306 35.66 -14.64 5.86
CA VAL A 306 34.48 -14.66 6.73
C VAL A 306 34.23 -16.05 7.29
N VAL A 307 34.26 -17.09 6.45
CA VAL A 307 34.08 -18.48 6.90
C VAL A 307 35.15 -18.88 7.90
N LYS A 308 36.43 -18.65 7.59
CA LYS A 308 37.56 -19.02 8.48
C LYS A 308 37.46 -18.36 9.85
N TYR A 309 37.19 -17.05 9.91
CA TYR A 309 37.12 -16.31 11.17
C TYR A 309 35.88 -16.64 11.99
N ASN A 310 34.77 -17.11 11.36
CA ASN A 310 33.63 -17.61 12.09
C ASN A 310 33.81 -19.04 12.62
N VAL A 311 34.55 -19.89 11.90
CA VAL A 311 34.83 -21.27 12.35
C VAL A 311 35.88 -21.29 13.44
N SER A 312 36.95 -20.44 13.35
CA SER A 312 38.01 -20.37 14.35
C SER A 312 38.44 -18.91 14.52
N ALA A 313 37.90 -18.23 15.52
CA ALA A 313 38.15 -16.83 15.77
C ALA A 313 39.61 -16.57 16.24
N GLU A 314 40.21 -17.51 17.00
CA GLU A 314 41.59 -17.38 17.50
C GLU A 314 42.64 -17.84 16.49
N PHE A 315 42.33 -18.92 15.77
CA PHE A 315 43.23 -19.55 14.81
C PHE A 315 42.55 -19.73 13.45
N PRO A 316 42.35 -18.66 12.67
CA PRO A 316 41.61 -18.71 11.42
C PRO A 316 42.29 -19.45 10.27
N SER A 317 43.56 -19.88 10.44
CA SER A 317 44.23 -20.74 9.49
C SER A 317 43.71 -22.17 9.52
N SER A 318 43.79 -22.89 8.41
CA SER A 318 43.51 -24.31 8.32
C SER A 318 44.46 -25.17 9.19
N TYR A 319 45.54 -24.59 9.64
CA TYR A 319 46.58 -25.24 10.43
C TYR A 319 46.86 -24.44 11.70
N SER A 320 45.98 -24.59 12.69
CA SER A 320 46.08 -23.87 13.98
C SER A 320 47.44 -24.09 14.70
N HIS A 321 48.06 -25.27 14.53
CA HIS A 321 49.38 -25.56 15.07
C HIS A 321 50.49 -24.60 14.56
N ARG A 322 50.30 -23.96 13.41
CA ARG A 322 51.26 -22.94 12.92
C ARG A 322 51.30 -21.71 13.81
N TYR A 323 50.16 -21.27 14.34
CA TYR A 323 50.11 -20.16 15.29
C TYR A 323 50.90 -20.48 16.56
N LEU A 324 50.72 -21.71 17.09
CA LEU A 324 51.43 -22.16 18.27
C LEU A 324 52.96 -22.28 18.00
N HIS A 325 53.33 -22.79 16.83
CA HIS A 325 54.71 -22.89 16.41
C HIS A 325 55.38 -21.51 16.25
N GLU A 326 54.74 -20.59 15.51
CA GLU A 326 55.24 -19.21 15.34
C GLU A 326 55.38 -18.50 16.68
N LYS A 327 54.38 -18.64 17.57
CA LYS A 327 54.43 -18.09 18.92
C LYS A 327 55.57 -18.68 19.76
N GLY A 328 55.78 -19.98 19.68
CA GLY A 328 56.90 -20.67 20.34
C GLY A 328 58.27 -20.19 19.85
N LEU A 329 58.39 -19.70 18.64
CA LEU A 329 59.57 -19.09 18.05
C LEU A 329 59.71 -17.59 18.29
N GLY A 330 58.77 -16.98 19.04
CA GLY A 330 58.71 -15.53 19.26
C GLY A 330 58.36 -14.73 18.01
N ARG A 331 57.68 -15.33 17.03
CA ARG A 331 57.24 -14.68 15.79
C ARG A 331 55.77 -14.29 15.89
N ASP A 332 55.39 -13.10 15.34
CA ASP A 332 54.05 -12.53 15.37
C ASP A 332 53.46 -12.29 13.97
N GLY A 333 54.10 -12.82 12.93
CA GLY A 333 53.70 -12.58 11.54
C GLY A 333 52.27 -12.98 11.22
N LEU A 334 51.80 -14.14 11.74
CA LEU A 334 50.41 -14.59 11.54
C LEU A 334 49.41 -13.71 12.31
N GLU A 335 49.72 -13.30 13.54
CA GLU A 335 48.88 -12.42 14.33
C GLU A 335 48.70 -11.05 13.66
N LYS A 336 49.79 -10.48 13.12
CA LYS A 336 49.77 -9.23 12.35
C LYS A 336 48.93 -9.34 11.09
N LEU A 337 49.07 -10.45 10.34
CA LEU A 337 48.29 -10.73 9.14
C LEU A 337 46.81 -10.84 9.47
N ASP A 338 46.43 -11.55 10.54
CA ASP A 338 45.05 -11.67 10.96
C ASP A 338 44.47 -10.33 11.42
N ALA A 339 45.22 -9.52 12.13
CA ALA A 339 44.78 -8.18 12.52
C ALA A 339 44.53 -7.29 11.31
N GLU A 340 45.37 -7.38 10.28
CA GLU A 340 45.17 -6.67 9.01
C GLU A 340 43.94 -7.19 8.26
N ASN A 341 43.78 -8.50 8.13
CA ASN A 341 42.62 -9.11 7.50
C ASN A 341 41.32 -8.70 8.20
N ARG A 342 41.29 -8.70 9.53
CA ARG A 342 40.12 -8.25 10.30
C ARG A 342 39.75 -6.78 10.03
N ARG A 343 40.76 -5.89 9.96
CA ARG A 343 40.53 -4.48 9.60
C ARG A 343 39.96 -4.36 8.19
N ASN A 344 40.56 -5.07 7.23
CA ASN A 344 40.11 -5.06 5.84
C ASN A 344 38.69 -5.66 5.69
N MET A 345 38.36 -6.73 6.42
CA MET A 345 37.02 -7.31 6.43
C MET A 345 35.97 -6.31 6.96
N LYS A 346 36.26 -5.65 8.09
CA LYS A 346 35.37 -4.62 8.66
C LYS A 346 35.15 -3.47 7.66
N GLN A 347 36.23 -3.00 7.01
CA GLN A 347 36.11 -1.94 6.02
C GLN A 347 35.36 -2.41 4.78
N TYR A 348 35.53 -3.65 4.34
CA TYR A 348 34.81 -4.23 3.20
C TYR A 348 33.30 -4.28 3.48
N VAL A 349 32.89 -4.75 4.67
CA VAL A 349 31.49 -4.75 5.11
C VAL A 349 30.93 -3.33 5.17
N LYS A 350 31.69 -2.37 5.74
CA LYS A 350 31.29 -0.96 5.76
C LYS A 350 31.06 -0.40 4.35
N ASN A 351 31.92 -0.75 3.39
CA ASN A 351 31.74 -0.34 2.00
C ASN A 351 30.47 -0.93 1.40
N ILE A 352 30.11 -2.19 1.71
CA ILE A 352 28.86 -2.81 1.26
C ILE A 352 27.67 -2.00 1.76
N TYR A 353 27.59 -1.72 3.05
CA TYR A 353 26.49 -0.90 3.61
C TYR A 353 26.44 0.51 3.00
N THR A 354 27.60 1.13 2.77
CA THR A 354 27.66 2.43 2.08
C THR A 354 27.10 2.36 0.66
N MET A 355 27.42 1.30 -0.09
CA MET A 355 26.89 1.07 -1.44
C MET A 355 25.36 0.85 -1.44
N GLU A 356 24.83 0.14 -0.45
CA GLU A 356 23.39 -0.06 -0.29
C GLU A 356 22.68 1.26 0.02
N GLN A 357 23.24 2.10 0.90
CA GLN A 357 22.72 3.44 1.16
C GLN A 357 22.77 4.34 -0.08
N LEU A 358 23.87 4.27 -0.85
CA LEU A 358 23.97 5.01 -2.13
C LEU A 358 22.89 4.58 -3.12
N THR A 359 22.58 3.29 -3.20
CA THR A 359 21.50 2.78 -4.07
C THR A 359 20.14 3.35 -3.66
N ARG A 360 19.86 3.42 -2.35
CA ARG A 360 18.65 4.05 -1.81
C ARG A 360 18.59 5.54 -2.18
N ILE A 361 19.65 6.28 -1.93
CA ILE A 361 19.73 7.72 -2.23
C ILE A 361 19.51 7.98 -3.72
N GLN A 362 20.15 7.17 -4.59
CA GLN A 362 19.98 7.30 -6.03
C GLN A 362 18.52 7.12 -6.48
N THR A 363 17.81 6.16 -5.89
CA THR A 363 16.39 5.95 -6.15
C THR A 363 15.57 7.15 -5.71
N ASN A 364 15.80 7.64 -4.51
CA ASN A 364 15.08 8.77 -3.94
C ASN A 364 15.33 10.08 -4.70
N LEU A 365 16.59 10.34 -5.11
CA LEU A 365 16.93 11.51 -5.94
C LEU A 365 16.20 11.49 -7.28
N ARG A 366 16.07 10.33 -7.92
CA ARG A 366 15.34 10.21 -9.19
C ARG A 366 13.85 10.57 -9.02
N LEU A 367 13.22 10.11 -7.93
CA LEU A 367 11.81 10.42 -7.63
C LEU A 367 11.61 11.92 -7.34
N LEU A 368 12.43 12.48 -6.46
CA LEU A 368 12.39 13.91 -6.15
C LEU A 368 12.64 14.76 -7.40
N GLY A 369 13.61 14.37 -8.24
CA GLY A 369 13.90 15.06 -9.49
C GLY A 369 12.72 15.07 -10.47
N LYS A 370 12.01 13.92 -10.59
CA LYS A 370 10.78 13.83 -11.38
C LYS A 370 9.73 14.81 -10.87
N HIS A 371 9.42 14.76 -9.58
CA HIS A 371 8.37 15.61 -8.99
C HIS A 371 8.71 17.09 -9.00
N GLN A 372 10.00 17.44 -8.85
CA GLN A 372 10.47 18.83 -8.97
C GLN A 372 10.34 19.34 -10.39
N ALA A 373 10.70 18.54 -11.40
CA ALA A 373 10.53 18.88 -12.80
C ALA A 373 9.05 19.11 -13.13
N ASP A 374 8.16 18.21 -12.73
CA ASP A 374 6.71 18.34 -12.93
C ASP A 374 6.13 19.60 -12.25
N LEU A 375 6.66 19.98 -11.07
CA LEU A 375 6.28 21.22 -10.40
C LEU A 375 6.69 22.45 -11.20
N VAL A 376 7.92 22.47 -11.71
CA VAL A 376 8.46 23.59 -12.50
C VAL A 376 7.73 23.71 -13.82
N ASP A 377 7.55 22.59 -14.55
CA ASP A 377 6.94 22.57 -15.88
C ASP A 377 5.45 22.96 -15.82
N SER A 378 4.71 22.47 -14.84
CA SER A 378 3.30 22.82 -14.66
C SER A 378 3.07 24.19 -14.08
N GLY A 379 4.02 24.74 -13.32
CA GLY A 379 3.87 25.98 -12.53
C GLY A 379 2.81 25.92 -11.43
N LYS A 380 2.13 24.79 -11.25
CA LYS A 380 1.04 24.62 -10.29
C LYS A 380 1.58 24.36 -8.88
N ARG A 381 1.26 25.24 -7.95
CA ARG A 381 1.67 25.15 -6.53
C ARG A 381 0.70 24.36 -5.67
N THR A 382 -0.42 23.93 -6.24
CA THR A 382 -1.44 23.11 -5.58
C THR A 382 -1.82 21.94 -6.48
N VAL A 383 -2.41 20.89 -5.87
CA VAL A 383 -3.05 19.79 -6.56
C VAL A 383 -4.50 19.70 -6.10
N ASP A 384 -5.42 19.64 -7.07
CA ASP A 384 -6.83 19.40 -6.79
C ASP A 384 -7.03 17.94 -6.34
N VAL A 385 -7.72 17.75 -5.25
CA VAL A 385 -7.98 16.46 -4.62
C VAL A 385 -9.47 16.28 -4.41
N GLU A 386 -10.00 15.19 -4.93
CA GLU A 386 -11.34 14.74 -4.66
C GLU A 386 -11.39 13.93 -3.36
N LEU A 387 -12.26 14.32 -2.44
CA LEU A 387 -12.58 13.58 -1.24
C LEU A 387 -14.05 13.18 -1.25
N LEU A 388 -14.30 11.89 -1.36
CA LEU A 388 -15.64 11.33 -1.29
C LEU A 388 -15.87 10.74 0.10
N GLY A 389 -16.99 11.11 0.71
CA GLY A 389 -17.53 10.49 1.91
C GLY A 389 -18.78 9.70 1.56
N ILE A 390 -18.90 8.46 2.00
CA ILE A 390 -20.11 7.65 1.82
C ILE A 390 -20.56 7.06 3.14
N ARG A 391 -21.88 7.12 3.41
CA ARG A 391 -22.54 6.44 4.51
C ARG A 391 -23.56 5.46 3.99
N ILE A 392 -23.47 4.20 4.42
CA ILE A 392 -24.40 3.11 4.11
C ILE A 392 -24.81 2.47 5.43
N GLY A 393 -25.98 2.85 5.94
CA GLY A 393 -26.36 2.50 7.31
C GLY A 393 -25.38 3.03 8.35
N ASP A 394 -24.71 2.12 9.05
CA ASP A 394 -23.67 2.47 10.02
C ASP A 394 -22.24 2.48 9.41
N PHE A 395 -22.06 1.98 8.19
CA PHE A 395 -20.79 2.01 7.47
C PHE A 395 -20.49 3.43 6.98
N CYS A 396 -19.42 4.04 7.47
CA CYS A 396 -18.92 5.33 7.01
C CYS A 396 -17.53 5.18 6.41
N LEU A 397 -17.34 5.67 5.19
CA LEU A 397 -16.07 5.62 4.47
C LEU A 397 -15.69 7.01 3.98
N THR A 398 -14.42 7.38 4.11
CA THR A 398 -13.83 8.55 3.48
C THR A 398 -12.65 8.14 2.60
N THR A 399 -12.38 8.89 1.53
CA THR A 399 -11.43 8.48 0.49
C THR A 399 -10.23 9.43 0.35
N PHE A 400 -9.20 8.95 -0.36
CA PHE A 400 -8.05 9.76 -0.79
C PHE A 400 -7.48 9.21 -2.11
N PRO A 401 -7.10 10.05 -3.07
CA PRO A 401 -6.56 9.59 -4.35
C PRO A 401 -5.04 9.34 -4.31
N GLY A 402 -4.55 8.60 -3.33
CA GLY A 402 -3.12 8.31 -3.16
C GLY A 402 -2.85 7.27 -2.07
N GLU A 403 -1.57 7.03 -1.85
CA GLU A 403 -1.06 6.01 -0.93
C GLU A 403 -0.86 6.58 0.48
N LEU A 404 -1.95 6.72 1.23
CA LEU A 404 -1.89 7.16 2.63
C LEU A 404 -1.06 6.20 3.48
N THR A 405 -0.11 6.73 4.26
CA THR A 405 0.51 5.91 5.32
C THR A 405 -0.50 5.58 6.42
N VAL A 406 -0.33 4.43 7.05
CA VAL A 406 -1.33 3.86 7.99
C VAL A 406 -1.69 4.80 9.14
N ARG A 407 -0.75 5.61 9.60
CA ARG A 407 -0.96 6.58 10.68
C ARG A 407 -2.09 7.58 10.37
N ILE A 408 -2.23 7.99 9.11
CA ILE A 408 -3.30 8.89 8.68
C ILE A 408 -4.67 8.23 8.87
N GLY A 409 -4.81 6.98 8.43
CA GLY A 409 -6.05 6.21 8.61
C GLY A 409 -6.41 6.04 10.08
N LEU A 410 -5.44 5.66 10.93
CA LEU A 410 -5.62 5.52 12.37
C LEU A 410 -6.04 6.86 13.03
N ASN A 411 -5.45 7.99 12.61
CA ASN A 411 -5.83 9.31 13.11
C ASN A 411 -7.28 9.66 12.76
N ILE A 412 -7.71 9.43 11.52
CA ILE A 412 -9.08 9.72 11.07
C ILE A 412 -10.08 8.84 11.83
N LYS A 413 -9.84 7.54 11.91
CA LYS A 413 -10.69 6.59 12.64
C LYS A 413 -10.85 6.99 14.10
N SER A 414 -9.76 7.35 14.79
CA SER A 414 -9.77 7.70 16.22
C SER A 414 -10.53 8.99 16.54
N LYS A 415 -10.65 9.89 15.56
CA LYS A 415 -11.33 11.20 15.71
C LYS A 415 -12.75 11.21 15.13
N SER A 416 -13.17 10.13 14.48
CA SER A 416 -14.47 10.07 13.83
C SER A 416 -15.62 10.08 14.85
N PRO A 417 -16.75 10.76 14.52
CA PRO A 417 -17.98 10.68 15.32
C PRO A 417 -18.77 9.37 15.08
N HIS A 418 -18.31 8.52 14.17
CA HIS A 418 -18.97 7.26 13.80
C HIS A 418 -18.12 6.08 14.22
N ASP A 419 -18.70 5.13 14.94
CA ASP A 419 -17.99 3.92 15.38
C ASP A 419 -17.45 3.09 14.21
N MET A 420 -18.22 2.94 13.14
CA MET A 420 -17.86 2.14 11.97
C MET A 420 -17.30 3.02 10.85
N THR A 421 -16.19 3.69 11.13
CA THR A 421 -15.48 4.53 10.16
C THR A 421 -14.28 3.81 9.56
N PHE A 422 -14.18 3.89 8.23
CA PHE A 422 -13.12 3.31 7.42
C PHE A 422 -12.52 4.36 6.49
N VAL A 423 -11.30 4.12 6.04
CA VAL A 423 -10.59 5.04 5.13
C VAL A 423 -10.11 4.26 3.92
N ALA A 424 -10.40 4.76 2.73
CA ALA A 424 -9.94 4.20 1.47
C ALA A 424 -8.88 5.12 0.83
N GLY A 425 -7.66 4.63 0.71
CA GLY A 425 -6.67 5.19 -0.20
C GLY A 425 -6.97 4.81 -1.66
N TYR A 426 -6.10 5.18 -2.59
CA TYR A 426 -6.11 4.71 -3.99
C TYR A 426 -7.46 4.90 -4.71
N THR A 427 -8.20 5.96 -4.36
CA THR A 427 -9.59 6.16 -4.79
C THR A 427 -9.75 7.41 -5.63
N ASN A 428 -10.44 7.29 -6.79
CA ASN A 428 -10.83 8.40 -7.67
C ASN A 428 -9.64 9.22 -8.21
N GLY A 429 -8.48 8.61 -8.38
CA GLY A 429 -7.27 9.25 -8.89
C GLY A 429 -6.00 8.64 -8.31
N TYR A 430 -4.85 9.25 -8.66
CA TYR A 430 -3.56 8.83 -8.13
C TYR A 430 -2.59 10.02 -8.03
N ILE A 431 -2.19 10.37 -6.81
CA ILE A 431 -1.25 11.46 -6.52
C ILE A 431 -0.03 10.97 -5.70
N TYR A 432 0.38 9.73 -5.93
CA TYR A 432 1.53 9.08 -5.28
C TYR A 432 1.35 8.88 -3.77
N TYR A 433 2.47 8.81 -3.03
CA TYR A 433 2.48 8.61 -1.58
C TYR A 433 2.05 9.86 -0.81
N ALA A 434 1.39 9.64 0.31
CA ALA A 434 0.96 10.66 1.24
C ALA A 434 1.39 10.30 2.68
N PRO A 435 2.69 10.46 3.00
CA PRO A 435 3.22 10.24 4.34
C PRO A 435 2.82 11.38 5.28
N THR A 436 2.89 11.15 6.60
CA THR A 436 2.61 12.21 7.58
C THR A 436 3.58 13.39 7.45
N ALA A 437 3.18 14.55 7.95
CA ALA A 437 4.04 15.74 8.00
C ALA A 437 5.35 15.47 8.76
N GLU A 438 5.34 14.57 9.76
CA GLU A 438 6.54 14.16 10.48
C GLU A 438 7.44 13.26 9.64
N GLN A 439 6.85 12.29 8.92
CA GLN A 439 7.58 11.41 8.00
C GLN A 439 8.26 12.21 6.88
N LEU A 440 7.64 13.29 6.40
CA LEU A 440 8.23 14.18 5.39
C LEU A 440 9.49 14.93 5.85
N LYS A 441 9.77 14.99 7.15
CA LYS A 441 11.05 15.53 7.66
C LYS A 441 12.22 14.57 7.49
N ASN A 442 11.94 13.28 7.26
CA ASN A 442 12.94 12.25 7.06
C ASN A 442 13.69 12.46 5.74
N LEU A 443 15.02 12.46 5.76
CA LEU A 443 15.84 12.69 4.58
C LEU A 443 16.39 11.37 4.03
N GLY A 444 15.81 10.91 2.91
CA GLY A 444 16.36 9.82 2.11
C GLY A 444 16.31 8.41 2.74
N GLY A 445 15.61 8.26 3.87
CA GLY A 445 15.51 6.96 4.56
C GLY A 445 14.37 6.08 4.06
N ALA A 446 13.31 6.67 3.53
CA ALA A 446 12.16 5.95 2.99
C ALA A 446 11.76 6.50 1.62
N GLN A 447 11.37 5.60 0.72
CA GLN A 447 11.00 5.97 -0.65
C GLN A 447 9.68 6.75 -0.69
N GLU A 448 8.73 6.44 0.18
CA GLU A 448 7.45 7.14 0.29
C GLU A 448 7.63 8.65 0.49
N ASP A 449 8.66 9.04 1.25
CA ASP A 449 8.95 10.46 1.54
C ASP A 449 9.47 11.22 0.33
N SER A 450 10.02 10.50 -0.64
CA SER A 450 10.59 11.03 -1.89
C SER A 450 9.64 10.87 -3.07
N ASP A 451 8.69 9.93 -2.99
CA ASP A 451 7.62 9.74 -3.99
C ASP A 451 6.32 10.41 -3.53
N CYS A 452 6.44 11.61 -2.99
CA CYS A 452 5.35 12.45 -2.49
C CYS A 452 5.45 13.84 -3.12
N ILE A 453 4.33 14.32 -3.66
CA ILE A 453 4.24 15.66 -4.25
C ILE A 453 3.69 16.71 -3.28
N LEU A 454 3.29 16.31 -2.07
CA LEU A 454 2.57 17.17 -1.13
C LEU A 454 3.53 17.86 -0.14
N ALA A 455 3.27 19.12 0.15
CA ALA A 455 3.94 19.87 1.22
C ALA A 455 3.39 19.40 2.59
N PRO A 456 4.16 19.48 3.70
CA PRO A 456 3.78 18.91 5.01
C PRO A 456 2.41 19.37 5.54
N GLU A 457 1.94 20.55 5.17
CA GLU A 457 0.65 21.12 5.57
C GLU A 457 -0.54 20.33 5.06
N TRP A 458 -0.36 19.51 4.03
CA TRP A 458 -1.40 18.69 3.42
C TRP A 458 -2.15 17.83 4.44
N GLN A 459 -1.42 17.23 5.39
CA GLN A 459 -2.01 16.31 6.37
C GLN A 459 -3.09 17.00 7.21
N LYS A 460 -2.77 18.19 7.74
CA LYS A 460 -3.72 18.97 8.56
C LYS A 460 -4.96 19.35 7.74
N LEU A 461 -4.78 19.76 6.49
CA LEU A 461 -5.87 20.15 5.60
C LEU A 461 -6.77 18.95 5.28
N TYR A 462 -6.17 17.81 4.91
CA TYR A 462 -6.91 16.59 4.60
C TYR A 462 -7.64 16.02 5.83
N GLU A 463 -6.96 15.87 6.98
CA GLU A 463 -7.60 15.34 8.20
C GLU A 463 -8.76 16.26 8.66
N ALA A 464 -8.63 17.59 8.51
CA ALA A 464 -9.71 18.51 8.82
C ALA A 464 -10.90 18.34 7.86
N LYS A 465 -10.63 18.26 6.54
CA LYS A 465 -11.67 18.07 5.54
C LYS A 465 -12.38 16.71 5.70
N ALA A 466 -11.64 15.64 5.98
CA ALA A 466 -12.21 14.32 6.28
C ALA A 466 -13.12 14.36 7.52
N ALA A 467 -12.72 15.06 8.58
CA ALA A 467 -13.53 15.24 9.77
C ALA A 467 -14.83 16.03 9.48
N GLU A 468 -14.76 17.10 8.66
CA GLU A 468 -15.93 17.86 8.21
C GLU A 468 -16.94 16.96 7.48
N ILE A 469 -16.47 16.17 6.52
CA ILE A 469 -17.30 15.23 5.76
C ILE A 469 -17.91 14.17 6.67
N LEU A 470 -17.11 13.55 7.57
CA LEU A 470 -17.62 12.55 8.49
C LEU A 470 -18.73 13.11 9.40
N VAL A 471 -18.58 14.34 9.90
CA VAL A 471 -19.63 15.03 10.67
C VAL A 471 -20.87 15.29 9.81
N ALA A 472 -20.70 15.72 8.56
CA ALA A 472 -21.80 16.00 7.65
C ALA A 472 -22.58 14.73 7.28
N LEU A 473 -21.91 13.58 7.10
CA LEU A 473 -22.54 12.28 6.89
C LEU A 473 -23.43 11.82 8.06
N GLY A 474 -23.23 12.36 9.26
CA GLY A 474 -24.06 12.11 10.43
C GLY A 474 -25.41 12.84 10.42
N LYS A 475 -25.52 13.90 9.64
CA LYS A 475 -26.76 14.72 9.58
C LYS A 475 -27.83 14.03 8.73
N PRO A 476 -29.13 14.19 9.05
CA PRO A 476 -30.20 13.79 8.16
C PRO A 476 -30.08 14.49 6.81
N SER A 477 -30.50 13.83 5.70
CA SER A 477 -30.57 14.47 4.39
C SER A 477 -31.39 15.76 4.46
N ALA A 478 -30.88 16.83 3.83
CA ALA A 478 -31.59 18.14 3.84
C ALA A 478 -32.91 18.16 3.09
N ALA A 479 -33.20 17.10 2.31
CA ALA A 479 -34.43 16.96 1.50
C ALA A 479 -35.66 16.43 2.28
N GLY A 480 -35.53 16.20 3.59
CA GLY A 480 -36.61 15.72 4.46
C GLY A 480 -37.25 16.81 5.34
N ARG A 481 -37.20 18.10 4.93
CA ARG A 481 -37.92 19.18 5.59
C ARG A 481 -39.00 19.81 4.68
#